data_de4ef5dc64e842757ce0b5f05ed031ea
#
_entry.id   de4ef5dc64e842757ce0b5f05ed031ea
#
_cell.length_a   1.000
_cell.length_b   1.000
_cell.length_c   1.000
_cell.angle_alpha   90.00
_cell.angle_beta   90.00
_cell.angle_gamma   90.00
#
_symmetry.space_group_name_H-M   'P 1'
#
loop_
_entity.id
_entity.type
_entity.pdbx_description
1 polymer ?
#
loop_
_entity_poly.entity_id
_entity_poly.type
_entity_poly.pdbx_seq_one_letter_code
_entity_poly.pdbx_strand_id
1 'polypeptide(L)'
;MQLNKHHIPLFIKLSFWLFISIACVPLHAQTEIEESVADRDTLVADTLWNDNDSLFLKNDTLAWPQNVQKAIDELLQNDMFKTSQVGMLIYDLDADSVIYRHNERQLMRPASTMKVITAITALDKLGGGHRFKTDLCYTGRIDSCTLVGDVYCVGGFDPRFNVDDMHAFVEALRRMGVDTIRGNVYADKSMKDEDPYGEGWCWDDNNPVLSPLLFARKDKFIERFVSELQKAGIYITGTTGEQRKPDSANCIISRFHTIDQILMRMLKESDNLYAEAVYYQIAAATGNRPATAEHAHRVVQQLINKLGLNASRYSFADGSGLSLYNYVSAELEVRLLRYAYSNQLILNHLLPALPIAGVDGTLKARMRSPFTRSNVRAKTGTVMGVSSLCGYLTASNGHQICFSIINQGIMHAKNGRRFQDRVCSILCRP
;
A
#
# COMPACT_ATOMS: atom_id res chain seq x y z
N MET A 1 3.37 -50.25 58.15
CA MET A 1 4.81 -50.40 58.11
C MET A 1 5.38 -49.15 57.49
N GLN A 2 5.87 -48.28 58.37
CA GLN A 2 7.00 -47.31 58.32
C GLN A 2 7.20 -46.54 57.01
N LEU A 3 6.93 -45.21 57.02
CA LEU A 3 7.79 -44.07 57.37
C LEU A 3 9.04 -43.88 56.48
N ASN A 4 9.08 -42.77 55.74
CA ASN A 4 10.08 -41.75 56.07
C ASN A 4 9.80 -40.42 55.33
N LYS A 5 9.85 -39.36 56.15
CA LYS A 5 9.87 -37.93 55.76
C LYS A 5 11.29 -37.56 55.33
N HIS A 6 11.43 -36.70 54.29
CA HIS A 6 12.61 -35.82 54.19
C HIS A 6 12.19 -34.40 53.75
N HIS A 7 12.75 -33.45 54.46
CA HIS A 7 12.55 -32.02 54.45
C HIS A 7 13.01 -31.34 53.12
N ILE A 8 12.29 -30.30 52.73
CA ILE A 8 12.70 -29.32 51.73
C ILE A 8 12.90 -27.98 52.44
N PRO A 9 14.06 -27.29 52.24
CA PRO A 9 14.30 -25.97 52.83
C PRO A 9 13.69 -24.87 51.96
N LEU A 10 13.19 -23.87 52.67
CA LEU A 10 12.60 -22.64 52.19
C LEU A 10 13.67 -21.73 51.60
N PHE A 11 13.58 -21.39 50.31
CA PHE A 11 14.33 -20.30 49.69
C PHE A 11 13.45 -19.11 49.46
N ILE A 12 13.78 -18.03 50.12
CA ILE A 12 13.21 -16.67 50.00
C ILE A 12 13.54 -16.12 48.60
N LYS A 13 12.49 -15.83 47.80
CA LYS A 13 12.68 -15.02 46.59
C LYS A 13 12.36 -13.55 46.88
N LEU A 14 13.38 -12.71 46.91
CA LEU A 14 13.23 -11.26 46.81
C LEU A 14 12.73 -10.91 45.42
N SER A 15 11.55 -10.29 45.35
CA SER A 15 11.01 -9.71 44.12
C SER A 15 11.53 -8.29 43.97
N PHE A 16 12.41 -8.08 43.00
CA PHE A 16 12.79 -6.74 42.53
C PHE A 16 11.72 -6.25 41.57
N TRP A 17 10.96 -5.23 41.98
CA TRP A 17 10.10 -4.48 41.09
C TRP A 17 10.92 -3.44 40.34
N LEU A 18 11.14 -3.69 39.03
CA LEU A 18 11.71 -2.70 38.14
C LEU A 18 10.54 -1.94 37.48
N PHE A 19 10.30 -0.71 37.89
CA PHE A 19 9.42 0.22 37.22
C PHE A 19 10.09 0.65 35.91
N ILE A 20 9.63 0.13 34.78
CA ILE A 20 9.97 0.67 33.46
C ILE A 20 8.89 1.68 33.11
N SER A 21 9.21 2.94 33.21
CA SER A 21 8.42 4.03 32.64
C SER A 21 8.43 3.92 31.11
N ILE A 22 7.30 3.50 30.54
CA ILE A 22 7.11 3.53 29.10
C ILE A 22 6.86 5.00 28.71
N ALA A 23 7.89 5.66 28.22
CA ALA A 23 7.76 6.95 27.55
C ALA A 23 6.98 6.75 26.24
N CYS A 24 5.91 7.52 26.05
CA CYS A 24 5.21 7.63 24.77
C CYS A 24 6.19 8.08 23.68
N VAL A 25 6.53 7.20 22.75
CA VAL A 25 7.27 7.53 21.53
C VAL A 25 6.25 7.97 20.48
N PRO A 26 6.44 9.12 19.84
CA PRO A 26 5.48 9.65 18.87
C PRO A 26 5.48 8.86 17.56
N LEU A 27 4.37 8.92 16.87
CA LEU A 27 3.91 8.16 15.68
C LEU A 27 4.74 8.36 14.39
N HIS A 28 6.04 8.66 14.49
CA HIS A 28 6.97 8.78 13.35
C HIS A 28 7.77 7.49 13.07
N ALA A 29 7.56 6.43 13.85
CA ALA A 29 8.45 5.27 13.88
C ALA A 29 8.27 4.27 12.71
N GLN A 30 7.26 4.38 11.86
CA GLN A 30 7.06 3.38 10.79
C GLN A 30 7.89 3.63 9.52
N THR A 31 8.29 4.89 9.27
CA THR A 31 9.27 5.22 8.22
C THR A 31 10.71 4.98 8.68
N GLU A 32 10.97 5.09 9.97
CA GLU A 32 12.32 4.92 10.54
C GLU A 32 12.76 3.44 10.63
N ILE A 33 11.85 2.47 10.68
CA ILE A 33 12.22 1.04 10.73
C ILE A 33 12.69 0.56 9.35
N GLU A 34 12.09 1.02 8.26
CA GLU A 34 12.63 0.76 6.91
C GLU A 34 13.98 1.48 6.69
N GLU A 35 14.21 2.65 7.29
CA GLU A 35 15.49 3.36 7.26
C GLU A 35 16.52 2.78 8.26
N SER A 36 16.13 2.32 9.44
CA SER A 36 17.07 1.84 10.47
C SER A 36 17.66 0.46 10.17
N VAL A 37 16.97 -0.39 9.43
CA VAL A 37 17.57 -1.63 8.87
C VAL A 37 18.51 -1.28 7.71
N ALA A 38 18.24 -0.18 6.98
CA ALA A 38 19.11 0.30 5.90
C ALA A 38 20.43 0.92 6.38
N ASP A 39 20.49 1.46 7.61
CA ASP A 39 21.65 2.22 8.09
C ASP A 39 22.75 1.37 8.75
N ARG A 40 22.48 0.12 9.13
CA ARG A 40 23.51 -0.79 9.66
C ARG A 40 24.48 -1.33 8.58
N ASP A 41 24.14 -1.17 7.30
CA ASP A 41 24.88 -1.72 6.17
C ASP A 41 25.85 -0.72 5.50
N THR A 42 26.12 0.43 6.11
CA THR A 42 26.83 1.54 5.46
C THR A 42 28.29 1.29 5.11
N LEU A 43 28.94 0.29 5.71
CA LEU A 43 30.40 0.09 5.52
C LEU A 43 30.81 -0.87 4.39
N VAL A 44 29.92 -1.75 3.91
CA VAL A 44 30.26 -2.75 2.87
C VAL A 44 29.66 -2.41 1.49
N ALA A 45 28.60 -1.61 1.44
CA ALA A 45 27.87 -1.30 0.21
C ALA A 45 28.56 -0.25 -0.70
N ASP A 46 29.56 0.48 -0.21
CA ASP A 46 30.15 1.60 -0.94
C ASP A 46 31.19 1.20 -2.01
N THR A 47 31.62 -0.08 -2.02
CA THR A 47 32.64 -0.55 -2.96
C THR A 47 32.12 -0.97 -4.34
N LEU A 48 30.83 -1.29 -4.45
CA LEU A 48 30.25 -1.80 -5.71
C LEU A 48 29.95 -0.70 -6.75
N TRP A 49 29.81 0.55 -6.32
CA TRP A 49 29.51 1.68 -7.20
C TRP A 49 30.49 2.81 -6.97
N ASN A 50 31.38 3.07 -7.93
CA ASN A 50 32.24 4.25 -7.93
C ASN A 50 31.35 5.50 -8.10
N ASP A 51 31.46 6.46 -7.15
CA ASP A 51 30.70 7.72 -7.19
C ASP A 51 31.19 8.71 -8.26
N ASN A 52 32.18 8.32 -9.07
CA ASN A 52 32.64 9.14 -10.21
C ASN A 52 31.58 9.14 -11.31
N ASP A 53 30.65 10.09 -11.22
CA ASP A 53 29.68 10.44 -12.28
C ASP A 53 30.34 10.83 -13.64
N SER A 54 31.67 10.94 -13.68
CA SER A 54 32.44 11.27 -14.86
C SER A 54 32.47 10.17 -15.95
N LEU A 55 32.11 8.93 -15.62
CA LEU A 55 32.06 7.82 -16.59
C LEU A 55 30.96 8.00 -17.67
N PHE A 56 29.96 8.85 -17.40
CA PHE A 56 28.86 9.11 -18.35
C PHE A 56 29.11 10.32 -19.26
N LEU A 57 30.26 11.00 -19.13
CA LEU A 57 30.62 12.17 -19.94
C LEU A 57 31.56 11.83 -21.08
N LYS A 58 31.76 10.57 -21.43
CA LYS A 58 32.41 10.25 -22.69
C LYS A 58 31.52 10.73 -23.83
N ASN A 59 32.06 11.60 -24.66
CA ASN A 59 31.50 12.02 -25.94
C ASN A 59 31.03 10.78 -26.72
N ASP A 60 29.82 10.32 -26.46
CA ASP A 60 29.26 9.22 -27.22
C ASP A 60 28.67 9.83 -28.50
N THR A 61 29.27 9.50 -29.62
CA THR A 61 28.81 9.93 -30.94
C THR A 61 27.53 9.22 -31.38
N LEU A 62 27.02 8.30 -30.54
CA LEU A 62 25.81 7.55 -30.83
C LEU A 62 24.56 8.41 -30.63
N ALA A 63 23.64 8.32 -31.57
CA ALA A 63 22.33 8.96 -31.47
C ALA A 63 21.42 8.24 -30.46
N TRP A 64 20.36 8.94 -30.01
CA TRP A 64 19.26 8.33 -29.30
C TRP A 64 18.54 7.31 -30.21
N PRO A 65 18.18 6.08 -29.74
CA PRO A 65 18.34 5.56 -28.35
C PRO A 65 19.61 4.71 -28.15
N GLN A 66 20.51 4.60 -29.14
CA GLN A 66 21.68 3.72 -29.07
C GLN A 66 22.67 4.13 -27.95
N ASN A 67 22.81 5.42 -27.68
CA ASN A 67 23.61 5.93 -26.56
C ASN A 67 23.09 5.42 -25.21
N VAL A 68 21.75 5.42 -25.03
CA VAL A 68 21.07 4.92 -23.81
C VAL A 68 21.28 3.41 -23.68
N GLN A 69 21.08 2.66 -24.76
CA GLN A 69 21.23 1.20 -24.78
C GLN A 69 22.64 0.80 -24.35
N LYS A 70 23.67 1.42 -24.94
CA LYS A 70 25.07 1.17 -24.59
C LYS A 70 25.38 1.50 -23.13
N ALA A 71 24.92 2.65 -22.65
CA ALA A 71 25.15 3.06 -21.26
C ALA A 71 24.48 2.09 -20.25
N ILE A 72 23.29 1.55 -20.57
CA ILE A 72 22.64 0.55 -19.74
C ILE A 72 23.40 -0.78 -19.81
N ASP A 73 23.86 -1.20 -20.98
CA ASP A 73 24.68 -2.42 -21.14
C ASP A 73 25.97 -2.34 -20.28
N GLU A 74 26.62 -1.16 -20.22
CA GLU A 74 27.75 -0.93 -19.35
C GLU A 74 27.40 -1.03 -17.86
N LEU A 75 26.24 -0.51 -17.44
CA LEU A 75 25.76 -0.65 -16.06
C LEU A 75 25.52 -2.13 -15.67
N LEU A 76 25.05 -2.94 -16.61
CA LEU A 76 24.80 -4.38 -16.37
C LEU A 76 26.08 -5.20 -16.25
N GLN A 77 27.26 -4.65 -16.56
CA GLN A 77 28.55 -5.30 -16.28
C GLN A 77 28.97 -5.20 -14.80
N ASN A 78 28.21 -4.48 -13.96
CA ASN A 78 28.53 -4.37 -12.54
C ASN A 78 28.51 -5.74 -11.84
N ASP A 79 29.44 -5.94 -10.94
CA ASP A 79 29.64 -7.21 -10.20
C ASP A 79 28.42 -7.69 -9.43
N MET A 80 27.51 -6.78 -9.04
CA MET A 80 26.25 -7.17 -8.38
C MET A 80 25.43 -8.15 -9.22
N PHE A 81 25.48 -8.06 -10.55
CA PHE A 81 24.71 -8.91 -11.46
C PHE A 81 25.33 -10.30 -11.69
N LYS A 82 26.51 -10.58 -11.11
CA LYS A 82 27.06 -11.95 -11.06
C LYS A 82 26.28 -12.85 -10.10
N THR A 83 25.61 -12.24 -9.10
CA THR A 83 24.88 -12.97 -8.03
C THR A 83 23.43 -12.54 -7.86
N SER A 84 22.98 -11.52 -8.57
CA SER A 84 21.60 -11.03 -8.54
C SER A 84 21.00 -10.94 -9.94
N GLN A 85 19.71 -10.75 -9.99
CA GLN A 85 18.94 -10.68 -11.25
C GLN A 85 18.28 -9.31 -11.38
N VAL A 86 18.07 -8.88 -12.63
CA VAL A 86 17.24 -7.74 -12.95
C VAL A 86 16.31 -8.06 -14.11
N GLY A 87 15.03 -7.71 -13.95
CA GLY A 87 14.05 -7.63 -15.02
C GLY A 87 13.78 -6.17 -15.33
N MET A 88 13.92 -5.78 -16.60
CA MET A 88 13.77 -4.38 -16.98
C MET A 88 13.11 -4.24 -18.36
N LEU A 89 12.19 -3.28 -18.46
CA LEU A 89 11.63 -2.81 -19.71
C LEU A 89 11.51 -1.29 -19.70
N ILE A 90 12.03 -0.64 -20.74
CA ILE A 90 11.94 0.80 -20.97
C ILE A 90 11.25 1.01 -22.30
N TYR A 91 10.18 1.80 -22.30
CA TYR A 91 9.31 1.99 -23.44
C TYR A 91 9.07 3.47 -23.72
N ASP A 92 9.29 3.88 -24.96
CA ASP A 92 9.00 5.20 -25.47
C ASP A 92 7.51 5.28 -25.85
N LEU A 93 6.77 6.13 -25.14
CA LEU A 93 5.33 6.29 -25.32
C LEU A 93 4.99 7.14 -26.54
N ASP A 94 5.87 8.05 -26.94
CA ASP A 94 5.67 8.94 -28.10
C ASP A 94 6.07 8.24 -29.41
N ALA A 95 7.16 7.47 -29.38
CA ALA A 95 7.61 6.67 -30.53
C ALA A 95 6.91 5.30 -30.62
N ASP A 96 6.10 4.92 -29.63
CA ASP A 96 5.45 3.61 -29.51
C ASP A 96 6.41 2.43 -29.71
N SER A 97 7.59 2.49 -29.09
CA SER A 97 8.68 1.55 -29.31
C SER A 97 9.44 1.19 -28.02
N VAL A 98 10.05 0.01 -28.02
CA VAL A 98 10.93 -0.42 -26.94
C VAL A 98 12.29 0.24 -27.08
N ILE A 99 12.75 0.96 -26.03
CA ILE A 99 14.11 1.49 -25.95
C ILE A 99 15.07 0.40 -25.47
N TYR A 100 14.72 -0.27 -24.37
CA TYR A 100 15.56 -1.29 -23.76
C TYR A 100 14.76 -2.41 -23.11
N ARG A 101 15.26 -3.63 -23.22
CA ARG A 101 14.68 -4.82 -22.55
C ARG A 101 15.79 -5.72 -22.01
N HIS A 102 15.59 -6.23 -20.81
CA HIS A 102 16.48 -7.22 -20.22
C HIS A 102 15.66 -8.10 -19.27
N ASN A 103 15.55 -9.39 -19.54
CA ASN A 103 14.74 -10.32 -18.74
C ASN A 103 13.31 -9.81 -18.44
N GLU A 104 12.72 -9.03 -19.33
CA GLU A 104 11.47 -8.30 -19.12
C GLU A 104 10.27 -9.20 -18.81
N ARG A 105 10.38 -10.48 -19.19
CA ARG A 105 9.34 -11.51 -18.98
C ARG A 105 9.61 -12.41 -17.79
N GLN A 106 10.76 -12.28 -17.15
CA GLN A 106 11.10 -13.08 -15.99
C GLN A 106 10.14 -12.75 -14.84
N LEU A 107 9.63 -13.78 -14.18
CA LEU A 107 8.78 -13.62 -12.99
C LEU A 107 9.65 -13.28 -11.80
N MET A 108 9.32 -12.16 -11.20
CA MET A 108 10.03 -11.57 -10.06
C MET A 108 9.05 -11.02 -9.04
N ARG A 109 9.49 -10.89 -7.81
CA ARG A 109 8.70 -10.26 -6.74
C ARG A 109 8.64 -8.75 -6.96
N PRO A 110 7.44 -8.15 -7.08
CA PRO A 110 7.32 -6.73 -7.35
C PRO A 110 7.63 -5.86 -6.11
N ALA A 111 7.52 -6.41 -4.91
CA ALA A 111 7.40 -5.61 -3.70
C ALA A 111 6.30 -4.53 -3.90
N SER A 112 6.45 -3.33 -3.34
CA SER A 112 5.41 -2.30 -3.40
C SER A 112 5.14 -1.69 -4.78
N THR A 113 5.84 -2.10 -5.87
CA THR A 113 5.38 -1.73 -7.22
C THR A 113 4.09 -2.45 -7.60
N MET A 114 3.73 -3.54 -6.90
CA MET A 114 2.40 -4.15 -6.95
C MET A 114 1.27 -3.13 -6.80
N LYS A 115 1.47 -2.09 -5.98
CA LYS A 115 0.49 -1.02 -5.76
C LYS A 115 0.11 -0.26 -7.04
N VAL A 116 0.99 -0.23 -8.03
CA VAL A 116 0.67 0.36 -9.36
C VAL A 116 -0.34 -0.52 -10.10
N ILE A 117 -0.17 -1.84 -10.06
CA ILE A 117 -1.10 -2.80 -10.63
C ILE A 117 -2.48 -2.65 -9.96
N THR A 118 -2.50 -2.61 -8.62
CA THR A 118 -3.71 -2.41 -7.82
C THR A 118 -4.39 -1.08 -8.13
N ALA A 119 -3.64 0.04 -8.21
CA ALA A 119 -4.17 1.37 -8.52
C ALA A 119 -4.81 1.42 -9.91
N ILE A 120 -4.11 0.92 -10.94
CA ILE A 120 -4.61 0.92 -12.32
C ILE A 120 -5.86 0.04 -12.43
N THR A 121 -5.86 -1.14 -11.79
CA THR A 121 -7.03 -2.03 -11.76
C THR A 121 -8.22 -1.38 -11.06
N ALA A 122 -7.98 -0.69 -9.94
CA ALA A 122 -9.03 0.03 -9.23
C ALA A 122 -9.63 1.15 -10.08
N LEU A 123 -8.78 1.96 -10.73
CA LEU A 123 -9.23 3.05 -11.59
C LEU A 123 -9.99 2.55 -12.83
N ASP A 124 -9.56 1.41 -13.41
CA ASP A 124 -10.28 0.77 -14.53
C ASP A 124 -11.66 0.20 -14.09
N LYS A 125 -11.71 -0.43 -12.91
CA LYS A 125 -12.93 -1.11 -12.43
C LYS A 125 -13.91 -0.20 -11.71
N LEU A 126 -13.41 0.71 -10.85
CA LEU A 126 -14.23 1.54 -9.96
C LEU A 126 -14.42 2.97 -10.51
N GLY A 127 -13.47 3.44 -11.32
CA GLY A 127 -13.40 4.81 -11.82
C GLY A 127 -12.88 5.81 -10.80
N GLY A 128 -12.46 7.00 -11.27
CA GLY A 128 -11.91 8.08 -10.45
C GLY A 128 -12.90 8.73 -9.48
N GLY A 129 -14.21 8.52 -9.66
CA GLY A 129 -15.25 9.01 -8.75
C GLY A 129 -15.55 8.12 -7.55
N HIS A 130 -14.84 7.00 -7.40
CA HIS A 130 -15.10 6.03 -6.32
C HIS A 130 -14.86 6.62 -4.92
N ARG A 131 -15.69 6.18 -3.96
CA ARG A 131 -15.69 6.65 -2.58
C ARG A 131 -15.64 5.47 -1.62
N PHE A 132 -14.70 5.51 -0.70
CA PHE A 132 -14.59 4.60 0.43
C PHE A 132 -15.50 5.11 1.53
N LYS A 133 -16.54 4.34 1.89
CA LYS A 133 -17.63 4.82 2.76
C LYS A 133 -17.62 4.10 4.10
N THR A 134 -18.04 4.83 5.14
CA THR A 134 -18.45 4.27 6.42
C THR A 134 -19.79 4.88 6.76
N ASP A 135 -20.81 4.05 7.03
CA ASP A 135 -22.18 4.50 7.23
C ASP A 135 -22.59 4.28 8.69
N LEU A 136 -23.40 5.21 9.21
CA LEU A 136 -24.11 5.07 10.47
C LEU A 136 -25.59 4.85 10.17
N CYS A 137 -26.14 3.72 10.62
CA CYS A 137 -27.53 3.37 10.36
C CYS A 137 -28.21 2.90 11.66
N TYR A 138 -29.52 2.83 11.68
CA TYR A 138 -30.30 2.38 12.83
C TYR A 138 -31.55 1.61 12.40
N THR A 139 -32.08 0.82 13.32
CA THR A 139 -33.41 0.17 13.21
C THR A 139 -34.36 0.75 14.25
N GLY A 140 -35.65 0.44 14.14
CA GLY A 140 -36.65 0.85 15.11
C GLY A 140 -37.12 2.30 14.92
N ARG A 141 -37.49 2.96 16.03
CA ARG A 141 -38.08 4.31 16.03
C ARG A 141 -37.51 5.17 17.16
N ILE A 142 -37.60 6.49 16.98
CA ILE A 142 -37.33 7.43 18.04
C ILE A 142 -38.63 7.74 18.78
N ASP A 143 -38.62 7.56 20.09
CA ASP A 143 -39.70 7.88 21.02
C ASP A 143 -39.19 8.91 22.01
N SER A 144 -39.68 10.14 21.89
CA SER A 144 -39.12 11.32 22.57
C SER A 144 -37.64 11.49 22.24
N CYS A 145 -36.73 11.32 23.21
CA CYS A 145 -35.27 11.35 23.01
C CYS A 145 -34.62 9.97 22.95
N THR A 146 -35.41 8.89 22.98
CA THR A 146 -34.91 7.51 23.01
C THR A 146 -35.04 6.85 21.65
N LEU A 147 -33.95 6.38 21.10
CA LEU A 147 -33.96 5.44 19.98
C LEU A 147 -34.29 4.05 20.52
N VAL A 148 -35.49 3.55 20.21
CA VAL A 148 -35.88 2.18 20.52
C VAL A 148 -35.54 1.28 19.33
N GLY A 149 -34.33 0.73 19.34
CA GLY A 149 -33.76 -0.05 18.26
C GLY A 149 -32.25 -0.07 18.32
N ASP A 150 -31.62 -0.73 17.36
CA ASP A 150 -30.18 -0.93 17.32
C ASP A 150 -29.51 0.08 16.38
N VAL A 151 -28.24 0.36 16.65
CA VAL A 151 -27.37 1.21 15.82
C VAL A 151 -26.31 0.34 15.13
N TYR A 152 -26.04 0.62 13.86
CA TYR A 152 -25.08 -0.11 13.03
C TYR A 152 -24.03 0.84 12.47
N CYS A 153 -22.75 0.56 12.76
CA CYS A 153 -21.61 1.18 12.09
C CYS A 153 -21.17 0.25 10.96
N VAL A 154 -21.42 0.66 9.71
CA VAL A 154 -21.21 -0.18 8.52
C VAL A 154 -19.89 0.16 7.88
N GLY A 155 -18.96 -0.77 7.90
CA GLY A 155 -17.63 -0.59 7.33
C GLY A 155 -17.60 -0.87 5.82
N GLY A 156 -17.05 0.09 5.06
CA GLY A 156 -16.73 -0.09 3.65
C GLY A 156 -15.24 0.01 3.38
N PHE A 157 -14.42 -0.38 4.36
CA PHE A 157 -12.97 -0.39 4.30
C PHE A 157 -12.39 0.98 3.93
N ASP A 158 -12.81 2.03 4.65
CA ASP A 158 -12.19 3.34 4.59
C ASP A 158 -11.01 3.43 5.57
N PRO A 159 -9.75 3.31 5.11
CA PRO A 159 -8.58 3.32 5.99
C PRO A 159 -8.25 4.71 6.55
N ARG A 160 -8.98 5.73 6.07
CA ARG A 160 -8.76 7.13 6.42
C ARG A 160 -9.73 7.65 7.46
N PHE A 161 -10.78 6.88 7.83
CA PHE A 161 -11.75 7.30 8.85
C PHE A 161 -11.07 7.75 10.14
N ASN A 162 -11.41 8.94 10.61
CA ASN A 162 -10.68 9.65 11.65
C ASN A 162 -11.60 10.23 12.73
N VAL A 163 -11.05 11.09 13.60
CA VAL A 163 -11.76 11.70 14.72
C VAL A 163 -12.89 12.62 14.26
N ASP A 164 -12.70 13.39 13.18
CA ASP A 164 -13.72 14.31 12.67
C ASP A 164 -14.92 13.55 12.09
N ASP A 165 -14.65 12.40 11.44
CA ASP A 165 -15.69 11.51 10.93
C ASP A 165 -16.47 10.87 12.07
N MET A 166 -15.79 10.49 13.16
CA MET A 166 -16.41 9.94 14.36
C MET A 166 -17.29 10.97 15.05
N HIS A 167 -16.81 12.20 15.21
CA HIS A 167 -17.61 13.31 15.76
C HIS A 167 -18.85 13.59 14.91
N ALA A 168 -18.73 13.49 13.57
CA ALA A 168 -19.88 13.66 12.69
C ALA A 168 -20.95 12.56 12.90
N PHE A 169 -20.56 11.34 13.23
CA PHE A 169 -21.48 10.27 13.58
C PHE A 169 -22.24 10.57 14.88
N VAL A 170 -21.53 10.97 15.92
CA VAL A 170 -22.13 11.34 17.20
C VAL A 170 -23.08 12.52 17.06
N GLU A 171 -22.65 13.55 16.34
CA GLU A 171 -23.45 14.75 16.09
C GLU A 171 -24.71 14.45 15.25
N ALA A 172 -24.67 13.49 14.34
CA ALA A 172 -25.83 13.06 13.57
C ALA A 172 -26.92 12.47 14.48
N LEU A 173 -26.57 11.65 15.47
CA LEU A 173 -27.52 11.15 16.49
C LEU A 173 -28.07 12.28 17.37
N ARG A 174 -27.23 13.22 17.79
CA ARG A 174 -27.66 14.38 18.57
C ARG A 174 -28.67 15.26 17.82
N ARG A 175 -28.47 15.48 16.51
CA ARG A 175 -29.40 16.25 15.67
C ARG A 175 -30.74 15.57 15.49
N MET A 176 -30.79 14.23 15.65
CA MET A 176 -32.05 13.48 15.71
C MET A 176 -32.76 13.60 17.07
N GLY A 177 -32.14 14.31 18.04
CA GLY A 177 -32.66 14.44 19.41
C GLY A 177 -32.42 13.22 20.27
N VAL A 178 -31.51 12.31 19.90
CA VAL A 178 -31.27 11.06 20.63
C VAL A 178 -30.28 11.31 21.78
N ASP A 179 -30.72 11.02 23.02
CA ASP A 179 -29.90 10.99 24.23
C ASP A 179 -29.78 9.55 24.79
N THR A 180 -30.63 8.63 24.37
CA THR A 180 -30.64 7.25 24.83
C THR A 180 -30.84 6.29 23.66
N ILE A 181 -30.01 5.27 23.58
CA ILE A 181 -30.15 4.14 22.65
C ILE A 181 -30.62 2.94 23.47
N ARG A 182 -31.93 2.60 23.34
CA ARG A 182 -32.51 1.38 23.94
C ARG A 182 -32.39 0.24 22.93
N GLY A 183 -31.19 -0.32 22.86
CA GLY A 183 -30.80 -1.37 21.94
C GLY A 183 -29.28 -1.51 21.92
N ASN A 184 -28.79 -2.22 20.96
CA ASN A 184 -27.38 -2.57 20.83
C ASN A 184 -26.65 -1.67 19.82
N VAL A 185 -25.32 -1.66 19.89
CA VAL A 185 -24.46 -1.01 18.90
C VAL A 185 -23.61 -2.07 18.20
N TYR A 186 -23.79 -2.22 16.91
CA TYR A 186 -23.14 -3.26 16.12
C TYR A 186 -22.13 -2.72 15.14
N ALA A 187 -21.01 -3.45 15.02
CA ALA A 187 -20.09 -3.36 13.90
C ALA A 187 -20.61 -4.21 12.74
N ASP A 188 -20.89 -3.63 11.60
CA ASP A 188 -21.11 -4.38 10.36
C ASP A 188 -19.80 -4.44 9.57
N LYS A 189 -19.13 -5.59 9.65
CA LYS A 189 -17.90 -5.91 8.92
C LYS A 189 -18.15 -6.84 7.72
N SER A 190 -19.40 -7.07 7.34
CA SER A 190 -19.81 -8.07 6.36
C SER A 190 -19.34 -7.78 4.91
N MET A 191 -18.76 -6.62 4.65
CA MET A 191 -18.18 -6.29 3.36
C MET A 191 -17.07 -7.27 2.96
N LYS A 192 -16.21 -7.65 3.89
CA LYS A 192 -14.99 -8.45 3.69
C LYS A 192 -15.09 -9.77 4.47
N ASP A 193 -14.35 -10.80 4.04
CA ASP A 193 -14.10 -12.00 4.82
C ASP A 193 -13.43 -11.67 6.18
N GLU A 194 -13.35 -12.67 7.05
CA GLU A 194 -12.83 -12.51 8.41
C GLU A 194 -11.30 -12.59 8.50
N ASP A 195 -10.60 -12.86 7.37
CA ASP A 195 -9.15 -12.98 7.36
C ASP A 195 -8.47 -11.66 7.74
N PRO A 196 -7.75 -11.58 8.89
CA PRO A 196 -7.19 -10.34 9.38
C PRO A 196 -5.90 -9.92 8.64
N TYR A 197 -5.32 -10.80 7.84
CA TYR A 197 -4.05 -10.59 7.14
C TYR A 197 -4.14 -10.99 5.66
N GLY A 198 -3.23 -10.47 4.85
CA GLY A 198 -3.04 -10.92 3.48
C GLY A 198 -2.36 -12.29 3.41
N GLU A 199 -2.58 -13.01 2.32
CA GLU A 199 -1.96 -14.31 2.07
C GLU A 199 -0.42 -14.20 2.11
N GLY A 200 0.22 -15.07 2.90
CA GLY A 200 1.67 -15.11 3.05
C GLY A 200 2.27 -13.99 3.90
N TRP A 201 1.44 -13.23 4.64
CA TRP A 201 1.93 -12.29 5.66
C TRP A 201 2.32 -13.03 6.93
N CYS A 202 3.46 -12.64 7.51
CA CYS A 202 3.88 -13.21 8.79
C CYS A 202 3.08 -12.58 9.94
N TRP A 203 2.56 -13.41 10.83
CA TRP A 203 1.72 -12.98 11.97
C TRP A 203 2.50 -12.19 13.04
N ASP A 204 3.83 -12.38 13.09
CA ASP A 204 4.76 -11.73 14.02
C ASP A 204 5.36 -10.42 13.47
N ASP A 205 5.07 -10.08 12.22
CA ASP A 205 5.42 -8.79 11.64
C ASP A 205 4.43 -7.70 12.12
N ASN A 206 4.86 -6.45 12.09
CA ASN A 206 4.01 -5.29 12.40
C ASN A 206 3.05 -4.96 11.24
N ASN A 207 2.21 -5.92 10.87
CA ASN A 207 1.25 -5.79 9.79
C ASN A 207 -0.03 -5.06 10.23
N PRO A 208 -0.67 -4.30 9.34
CA PRO A 208 -2.00 -3.76 9.62
C PRO A 208 -3.04 -4.88 9.63
N VAL A 209 -4.00 -4.79 10.53
CA VAL A 209 -5.18 -5.67 10.51
C VAL A 209 -6.12 -5.24 9.40
N LEU A 210 -6.53 -6.18 8.56
CA LEU A 210 -7.45 -5.96 7.43
C LEU A 210 -8.89 -6.07 7.91
N SER A 211 -9.45 -4.96 8.37
CA SER A 211 -10.85 -4.85 8.79
C SER A 211 -11.57 -3.80 7.96
N PRO A 212 -12.80 -4.05 7.51
CA PRO A 212 -13.56 -3.06 6.76
C PRO A 212 -14.06 -1.89 7.60
N LEU A 213 -14.03 -2.00 8.94
CA LEU A 213 -14.45 -0.96 9.87
C LEU A 213 -13.29 -0.56 10.78
N LEU A 214 -12.59 0.52 10.43
CA LEU A 214 -11.40 1.01 11.12
C LEU A 214 -11.62 2.40 11.71
N PHE A 215 -10.99 2.66 12.85
CA PHE A 215 -10.80 4.00 13.39
C PHE A 215 -9.30 4.30 13.52
N ALA A 216 -8.84 5.37 12.90
CA ALA A 216 -7.43 5.77 12.89
C ALA A 216 -6.49 4.57 12.58
N ARG A 217 -6.83 3.79 11.56
CA ARG A 217 -6.08 2.61 11.06
C ARG A 217 -6.10 1.38 12.01
N LYS A 218 -6.91 1.37 13.04
CA LYS A 218 -7.01 0.28 14.02
C LYS A 218 -8.42 -0.30 14.06
N ASP A 219 -8.52 -1.61 14.28
CA ASP A 219 -9.79 -2.31 14.49
C ASP A 219 -10.28 -2.08 15.95
N LYS A 220 -10.63 -0.83 16.25
CA LYS A 220 -11.15 -0.38 17.55
C LYS A 220 -12.30 0.63 17.37
N PHE A 221 -13.06 0.45 16.29
CA PHE A 221 -14.09 1.42 15.93
C PHE A 221 -15.20 1.52 16.96
N ILE A 222 -15.76 0.38 17.37
CA ILE A 222 -16.92 0.36 18.26
C ILE A 222 -16.57 0.85 19.65
N GLU A 223 -15.42 0.43 20.22
CA GLU A 223 -14.99 0.93 21.54
C GLU A 223 -14.84 2.46 21.51
N ARG A 224 -14.28 2.98 20.42
CA ARG A 224 -14.14 4.44 20.26
C ARG A 224 -15.48 5.12 20.08
N PHE A 225 -16.37 4.58 19.27
CA PHE A 225 -17.70 5.14 19.04
C PHE A 225 -18.51 5.20 20.33
N VAL A 226 -18.57 4.11 21.11
CA VAL A 226 -19.23 4.08 22.40
C VAL A 226 -18.66 5.11 23.37
N SER A 227 -17.34 5.23 23.44
CA SER A 227 -16.67 6.25 24.25
C SER A 227 -17.06 7.67 23.85
N GLU A 228 -17.17 7.97 22.56
CA GLU A 228 -17.57 9.30 22.07
C GLU A 228 -19.07 9.56 22.30
N LEU A 229 -19.93 8.56 22.20
CA LEU A 229 -21.35 8.65 22.57
C LEU A 229 -21.52 9.01 24.06
N GLN A 230 -20.81 8.32 24.94
CA GLN A 230 -20.84 8.58 26.39
C GLN A 230 -20.38 10.00 26.73
N LYS A 231 -19.28 10.47 26.10
CA LYS A 231 -18.81 11.86 26.28
C LYS A 231 -19.83 12.91 25.81
N ALA A 232 -20.61 12.56 24.79
CA ALA A 232 -21.66 13.41 24.26
C ALA A 232 -22.97 13.35 25.05
N GLY A 233 -23.03 12.56 26.12
CA GLY A 233 -24.24 12.34 26.95
C GLY A 233 -25.27 11.44 26.31
N ILE A 234 -24.89 10.56 25.37
CA ILE A 234 -25.75 9.56 24.77
C ILE A 234 -25.52 8.22 25.48
N TYR A 235 -26.55 7.69 26.11
CA TYR A 235 -26.49 6.46 26.89
C TYR A 235 -26.93 5.25 26.07
N ILE A 236 -26.26 4.10 26.24
CA ILE A 236 -26.59 2.82 25.60
C ILE A 236 -27.06 1.88 26.68
N THR A 237 -28.27 1.28 26.54
CA THR A 237 -28.81 0.33 27.50
C THR A 237 -28.51 -1.13 27.14
N GLY A 238 -28.18 -1.39 25.90
CA GLY A 238 -27.83 -2.72 25.39
C GLY A 238 -26.33 -3.00 25.40
N THR A 239 -25.92 -3.91 24.55
CA THR A 239 -24.54 -4.38 24.39
C THR A 239 -23.93 -3.95 23.08
N THR A 240 -22.63 -4.21 22.92
CA THR A 240 -21.93 -4.08 21.63
C THR A 240 -21.63 -5.45 21.04
N GLY A 241 -21.56 -5.54 19.71
CA GLY A 241 -21.25 -6.79 19.03
C GLY A 241 -20.96 -6.59 17.54
N GLU A 242 -20.81 -7.69 16.83
CA GLU A 242 -20.69 -7.70 15.38
C GLU A 242 -21.96 -8.30 14.77
N GLN A 243 -22.58 -7.57 13.87
CA GLN A 243 -23.77 -8.02 13.17
C GLN A 243 -23.94 -7.26 11.84
N ARG A 244 -24.26 -7.98 10.78
CA ARG A 244 -24.64 -7.38 9.51
C ARG A 244 -25.90 -6.53 9.67
N LYS A 245 -25.84 -5.31 9.14
CA LYS A 245 -26.98 -4.38 9.08
C LYS A 245 -28.13 -5.02 8.30
N PRO A 246 -29.37 -5.07 8.85
CA PRO A 246 -30.53 -5.50 8.09
C PRO A 246 -30.90 -4.49 6.99
N ASP A 247 -31.49 -4.97 5.91
CA ASP A 247 -31.87 -4.13 4.77
C ASP A 247 -32.90 -3.06 5.13
N SER A 248 -33.70 -3.29 6.18
CA SER A 248 -34.69 -2.36 6.74
C SER A 248 -34.09 -1.22 7.57
N ALA A 249 -32.79 -1.22 7.85
CA ALA A 249 -32.16 -0.17 8.65
C ALA A 249 -32.08 1.14 7.87
N ASN A 250 -32.38 2.25 8.55
CA ASN A 250 -32.28 3.60 8.02
C ASN A 250 -30.86 4.15 8.22
N CYS A 251 -30.21 4.66 7.19
CA CYS A 251 -28.90 5.29 7.32
C CYS A 251 -29.04 6.78 7.62
N ILE A 252 -28.35 7.22 8.68
CA ILE A 252 -28.37 8.59 9.21
C ILE A 252 -27.39 9.46 8.45
N ILE A 253 -26.16 8.96 8.33
CA ILE A 253 -25.04 9.68 7.71
C ILE A 253 -24.08 8.70 7.08
N SER A 254 -23.45 9.12 5.99
CA SER A 254 -22.34 8.44 5.32
C SER A 254 -21.12 9.36 5.35
N ARG A 255 -20.01 8.89 5.90
CA ARG A 255 -18.72 9.54 5.76
C ARG A 255 -17.93 8.84 4.65
N PHE A 256 -17.12 9.57 3.90
CA PHE A 256 -16.35 8.96 2.83
C PHE A 256 -15.06 9.72 2.54
N HIS A 257 -14.09 8.97 1.99
CA HIS A 257 -12.90 9.52 1.36
C HIS A 257 -12.84 9.12 -0.11
N THR A 258 -12.32 10.02 -0.96
CA THR A 258 -12.24 9.78 -2.40
C THR A 258 -11.08 8.85 -2.74
N ILE A 259 -11.18 8.17 -3.89
CA ILE A 259 -10.10 7.30 -4.39
C ILE A 259 -8.78 8.06 -4.51
N ASP A 260 -8.79 9.35 -4.88
CA ASP A 260 -7.58 10.18 -4.94
C ASP A 260 -6.90 10.34 -3.59
N GLN A 261 -7.69 10.60 -2.53
CA GLN A 261 -7.15 10.71 -1.17
C GLN A 261 -6.53 9.39 -0.70
N ILE A 262 -7.08 8.27 -1.13
CA ILE A 262 -6.56 6.94 -0.80
C ILE A 262 -5.31 6.64 -1.63
N LEU A 263 -5.33 6.86 -2.95
CA LEU A 263 -4.19 6.62 -3.84
C LEU A 263 -2.99 7.50 -3.49
N MET A 264 -3.21 8.76 -3.11
CA MET A 264 -2.13 9.65 -2.68
C MET A 264 -1.31 9.05 -1.54
N ARG A 265 -1.94 8.56 -0.49
CA ARG A 265 -1.21 7.93 0.62
C ARG A 265 -0.66 6.56 0.24
N MET A 266 -1.46 5.74 -0.46
CA MET A 266 -1.06 4.41 -0.92
C MET A 266 0.24 4.43 -1.73
N LEU A 267 0.38 5.38 -2.65
CA LEU A 267 1.51 5.44 -3.57
C LEU A 267 2.65 6.31 -3.05
N LYS A 268 2.38 7.51 -2.50
CA LYS A 268 3.40 8.42 -1.96
C LYS A 268 4.13 7.83 -0.76
N GLU A 269 3.36 7.31 0.21
CA GLU A 269 3.89 6.76 1.47
C GLU A 269 4.08 5.24 1.41
N SER A 270 3.71 4.61 0.30
CA SER A 270 3.76 3.14 0.14
C SER A 270 2.91 2.37 1.16
N ASP A 271 1.78 2.93 1.60
CA ASP A 271 0.96 2.42 2.69
C ASP A 271 0.24 1.11 2.32
N ASN A 272 0.58 0.01 3.02
CA ASN A 272 0.03 -1.32 2.75
C ASN A 272 -1.47 -1.41 3.07
N LEU A 273 -1.92 -0.85 4.21
CA LEU A 273 -3.34 -0.88 4.57
C LEU A 273 -4.22 -0.20 3.51
N TYR A 274 -3.74 0.92 2.96
CA TYR A 274 -4.46 1.64 1.90
C TYR A 274 -4.51 0.83 0.61
N ALA A 275 -3.45 0.08 0.30
CA ALA A 275 -3.43 -0.80 -0.87
C ALA A 275 -4.41 -1.97 -0.72
N GLU A 276 -4.47 -2.59 0.46
CA GLU A 276 -5.43 -3.65 0.72
C GLU A 276 -6.87 -3.13 0.74
N ALA A 277 -7.11 -1.95 1.30
CA ALA A 277 -8.43 -1.33 1.22
C ALA A 277 -8.88 -1.14 -0.23
N VAL A 278 -8.00 -0.67 -1.13
CA VAL A 278 -8.28 -0.57 -2.58
C VAL A 278 -8.52 -1.95 -3.18
N TYR A 279 -7.71 -2.95 -2.82
CA TYR A 279 -7.83 -4.31 -3.34
C TYR A 279 -9.17 -4.96 -2.97
N TYR A 280 -9.61 -4.80 -1.71
CA TYR A 280 -10.92 -5.30 -1.27
C TYR A 280 -12.10 -4.49 -1.83
N GLN A 281 -11.93 -3.22 -2.20
CA GLN A 281 -12.94 -2.47 -2.95
C GLN A 281 -13.08 -3.02 -4.39
N ILE A 282 -11.98 -3.38 -5.05
CA ILE A 282 -12.01 -4.08 -6.35
C ILE A 282 -12.80 -5.39 -6.20
N ALA A 283 -12.54 -6.16 -5.15
CA ALA A 283 -13.26 -7.40 -4.85
C ALA A 283 -14.76 -7.17 -4.65
N ALA A 284 -15.14 -6.20 -3.83
CA ALA A 284 -16.53 -5.87 -3.53
C ALA A 284 -17.31 -5.42 -4.76
N ALA A 285 -16.65 -4.77 -5.73
CA ALA A 285 -17.24 -4.36 -7.00
C ALA A 285 -17.61 -5.52 -7.94
N THR A 286 -17.27 -6.75 -7.60
CA THR A 286 -17.75 -7.96 -8.29
C THR A 286 -19.18 -8.33 -7.89
N GLY A 287 -19.72 -7.74 -6.83
CA GLY A 287 -21.02 -8.07 -6.25
C GLY A 287 -21.01 -9.23 -5.27
N ASN A 288 -19.88 -9.95 -5.12
CA ASN A 288 -19.73 -11.04 -4.16
C ASN A 288 -19.61 -10.49 -2.73
N ARG A 289 -20.23 -11.19 -1.77
CA ARG A 289 -20.14 -10.88 -0.36
C ARG A 289 -20.03 -12.17 0.47
N PRO A 290 -19.10 -12.25 1.41
CA PRO A 290 -18.04 -11.26 1.67
C PRO A 290 -17.08 -11.13 0.47
N ALA A 291 -16.48 -9.95 0.32
CA ALA A 291 -15.38 -9.75 -0.61
C ALA A 291 -14.14 -10.49 -0.12
N THR A 292 -13.44 -11.16 -1.01
CA THR A 292 -12.19 -11.91 -0.72
C THR A 292 -11.05 -11.44 -1.61
N ALA A 293 -9.81 -11.68 -1.22
CA ALA A 293 -8.64 -11.38 -2.04
C ALA A 293 -8.73 -12.07 -3.42
N GLU A 294 -9.27 -13.31 -3.50
CA GLU A 294 -9.46 -14.02 -4.76
C GLU A 294 -10.41 -13.31 -5.72
N HIS A 295 -11.45 -12.63 -5.22
CA HIS A 295 -12.33 -11.84 -6.07
C HIS A 295 -11.58 -10.67 -6.73
N ALA A 296 -10.70 -9.98 -5.99
CA ALA A 296 -9.84 -8.94 -6.54
C ALA A 296 -8.84 -9.51 -7.55
N HIS A 297 -8.21 -10.62 -7.21
CA HIS A 297 -7.28 -11.34 -8.09
C HIS A 297 -7.91 -11.63 -9.47
N ARG A 298 -9.15 -12.13 -9.50
CA ARG A 298 -9.86 -12.37 -10.76
C ARG A 298 -10.07 -11.09 -11.59
N VAL A 299 -10.33 -9.96 -10.95
CA VAL A 299 -10.46 -8.66 -11.67
C VAL A 299 -9.11 -8.23 -12.24
N VAL A 300 -8.01 -8.37 -11.48
CA VAL A 300 -6.66 -8.11 -11.99
C VAL A 300 -6.35 -8.98 -13.21
N GLN A 301 -6.65 -10.28 -13.14
CA GLN A 301 -6.47 -11.21 -14.27
C GLN A 301 -7.29 -10.82 -15.50
N GLN A 302 -8.54 -10.37 -15.30
CA GLN A 302 -9.39 -9.89 -16.41
C GLN A 302 -8.75 -8.68 -17.11
N LEU A 303 -8.21 -7.73 -16.36
CA LEU A 303 -7.50 -6.58 -16.93
C LEU A 303 -6.25 -7.02 -17.71
N ILE A 304 -5.43 -7.92 -17.14
CA ILE A 304 -4.23 -8.45 -17.80
C ILE A 304 -4.58 -9.12 -19.14
N ASN A 305 -5.63 -9.94 -19.15
CA ASN A 305 -6.10 -10.61 -20.38
C ASN A 305 -6.63 -9.58 -21.41
N LYS A 306 -7.36 -8.54 -20.96
CA LYS A 306 -7.79 -7.39 -21.79
C LYS A 306 -6.60 -6.70 -22.49
N LEU A 307 -5.43 -6.66 -21.81
CA LEU A 307 -4.21 -6.07 -22.36
C LEU A 307 -3.42 -7.04 -23.27
N GLY A 308 -3.94 -8.21 -23.57
CA GLY A 308 -3.32 -9.20 -24.48
C GLY A 308 -2.20 -10.00 -23.84
N LEU A 309 -2.10 -10.05 -22.52
CA LEU A 309 -1.18 -10.90 -21.79
C LEU A 309 -1.91 -12.13 -21.23
N ASN A 310 -1.17 -13.21 -21.00
CA ASN A 310 -1.71 -14.39 -20.34
C ASN A 310 -1.63 -14.25 -18.82
N ALA A 311 -2.76 -13.96 -18.17
CA ALA A 311 -2.82 -13.73 -16.73
C ALA A 311 -2.41 -14.93 -15.87
N SER A 312 -2.55 -16.17 -16.38
CA SER A 312 -2.16 -17.39 -15.64
C SER A 312 -0.65 -17.52 -15.40
N ARG A 313 0.15 -16.67 -16.03
CA ARG A 313 1.61 -16.63 -15.82
C ARG A 313 2.01 -15.89 -14.54
N TYR A 314 1.12 -15.12 -13.94
CA TYR A 314 1.40 -14.23 -12.81
C TYR A 314 0.71 -14.73 -11.55
N SER A 315 1.28 -14.39 -10.39
CA SER A 315 0.70 -14.70 -9.09
C SER A 315 0.44 -13.41 -8.31
N PHE A 316 -0.74 -13.30 -7.71
CA PHE A 316 -1.18 -12.14 -6.93
C PHE A 316 -1.75 -12.64 -5.60
N ALA A 317 -1.04 -12.43 -4.52
CA ALA A 317 -1.46 -12.83 -3.19
C ALA A 317 -2.12 -11.69 -2.42
N ASP A 318 -1.67 -10.44 -2.66
CA ASP A 318 -2.20 -9.26 -2.00
C ASP A 318 -2.20 -8.03 -2.94
N GLY A 319 -2.78 -6.93 -2.49
CA GLY A 319 -2.82 -5.68 -3.24
C GLY A 319 -1.62 -4.77 -3.00
N SER A 320 -0.83 -5.02 -1.96
CA SER A 320 0.26 -4.15 -1.51
C SER A 320 1.64 -4.55 -2.02
N GLY A 321 1.84 -5.83 -2.35
CA GLY A 321 3.14 -6.40 -2.68
C GLY A 321 3.99 -6.73 -1.45
N LEU A 322 3.38 -6.79 -0.25
CA LEU A 322 4.05 -7.23 0.97
C LEU A 322 4.30 -8.75 0.94
N SER A 323 3.34 -9.50 0.42
CA SER A 323 3.46 -10.95 0.26
C SER A 323 4.59 -11.32 -0.69
N LEU A 324 5.41 -12.28 -0.27
CA LEU A 324 6.46 -12.86 -1.11
C LEU A 324 5.92 -13.83 -2.17
N TYR A 325 4.60 -14.08 -2.18
CA TYR A 325 3.93 -14.95 -3.17
C TYR A 325 3.45 -14.19 -4.41
N ASN A 326 3.61 -12.86 -4.43
CA ASN A 326 3.40 -12.09 -5.64
C ASN A 326 4.53 -12.32 -6.65
N TYR A 327 4.18 -12.67 -7.88
CA TYR A 327 5.13 -12.80 -8.99
C TYR A 327 4.58 -12.11 -10.23
N VAL A 328 5.31 -11.10 -10.70
CA VAL A 328 5.01 -10.31 -11.90
C VAL A 328 6.26 -10.17 -12.77
N SER A 329 6.14 -9.50 -13.90
CA SER A 329 7.28 -9.18 -14.76
C SER A 329 7.33 -7.67 -15.06
N ALA A 330 8.50 -7.18 -15.43
CA ALA A 330 8.65 -5.80 -15.89
C ALA A 330 7.77 -5.51 -17.12
N GLU A 331 7.57 -6.52 -18.00
CA GLU A 331 6.64 -6.42 -19.13
C GLU A 331 5.21 -6.13 -18.69
N LEU A 332 4.71 -6.82 -17.65
CA LEU A 332 3.37 -6.60 -17.11
C LEU A 332 3.20 -5.17 -16.57
N GLU A 333 4.14 -4.71 -15.74
CA GLU A 333 4.08 -3.36 -15.18
C GLU A 333 4.09 -2.28 -16.26
N VAL A 334 4.97 -2.41 -17.27
CA VAL A 334 5.03 -1.47 -18.40
C VAL A 334 3.76 -1.54 -19.26
N ARG A 335 3.17 -2.70 -19.49
CA ARG A 335 1.90 -2.82 -20.21
C ARG A 335 0.77 -2.09 -19.51
N LEU A 336 0.69 -2.20 -18.18
CA LEU A 336 -0.29 -1.49 -17.37
C LEU A 336 -0.03 0.03 -17.35
N LEU A 337 1.23 0.46 -17.24
CA LEU A 337 1.60 1.87 -17.32
C LEU A 337 1.25 2.47 -18.69
N ARG A 338 1.52 1.76 -19.80
CA ARG A 338 1.10 2.18 -21.14
C ARG A 338 -0.41 2.32 -21.25
N TYR A 339 -1.15 1.34 -20.74
CA TYR A 339 -2.62 1.39 -20.69
C TYR A 339 -3.12 2.60 -19.89
N ALA A 340 -2.54 2.86 -18.73
CA ALA A 340 -2.90 4.02 -17.92
C ALA A 340 -2.58 5.34 -18.65
N TYR A 341 -1.44 5.41 -19.34
CA TYR A 341 -1.04 6.61 -20.10
C TYR A 341 -1.99 6.91 -21.27
N SER A 342 -2.45 5.88 -21.98
CA SER A 342 -3.41 6.03 -23.09
C SER A 342 -4.86 6.32 -22.63
N ASN A 343 -5.14 6.21 -21.30
CA ASN A 343 -6.46 6.45 -20.72
C ASN A 343 -6.42 7.62 -19.73
N GLN A 344 -6.85 8.81 -20.17
CA GLN A 344 -6.84 10.02 -19.35
C GLN A 344 -7.68 9.87 -18.06
N LEU A 345 -8.76 9.06 -18.08
CA LEU A 345 -9.58 8.80 -16.89
C LEU A 345 -8.80 8.02 -15.80
N ILE A 346 -7.74 7.31 -16.19
CA ILE A 346 -6.85 6.63 -15.25
C ILE A 346 -5.64 7.54 -14.95
N LEU A 347 -5.00 8.10 -15.97
CA LEU A 347 -3.76 8.86 -15.82
C LEU A 347 -3.93 10.07 -14.90
N ASN A 348 -5.06 10.79 -15.01
CA ASN A 348 -5.34 11.99 -14.20
C ASN A 348 -5.38 11.71 -12.69
N HIS A 349 -5.68 10.48 -12.27
CA HIS A 349 -5.70 10.04 -10.87
C HIS A 349 -4.38 9.36 -10.47
N LEU A 350 -3.78 8.57 -11.37
CA LEU A 350 -2.56 7.82 -11.08
C LEU A 350 -1.32 8.72 -11.01
N LEU A 351 -1.10 9.58 -12.02
CA LEU A 351 0.14 10.34 -12.17
C LEU A 351 0.42 11.31 -11.01
N PRO A 352 -0.57 12.06 -10.47
CA PRO A 352 -0.37 12.91 -9.29
C PRO A 352 -0.03 12.11 -8.02
N ALA A 353 -0.54 10.88 -7.92
CA ALA A 353 -0.36 10.02 -6.76
C ALA A 353 1.00 9.32 -6.72
N LEU A 354 1.75 9.25 -7.82
CA LEU A 354 3.10 8.69 -7.83
C LEU A 354 4.09 9.59 -7.09
N PRO A 355 5.05 9.03 -6.33
CA PRO A 355 6.20 9.76 -5.78
C PRO A 355 6.97 10.53 -6.86
N ILE A 356 7.48 11.71 -6.51
CA ILE A 356 8.22 12.58 -7.42
C ILE A 356 9.68 12.68 -6.97
N ALA A 357 10.60 12.36 -7.85
CA ALA A 357 12.04 12.38 -7.59
C ALA A 357 12.53 13.72 -7.03
N GLY A 358 13.25 13.67 -5.91
CA GLY A 358 13.79 14.83 -5.22
C GLY A 358 12.76 15.79 -4.60
N VAL A 359 11.45 15.42 -4.57
CA VAL A 359 10.36 16.30 -4.13
C VAL A 359 9.56 15.69 -3.00
N ASP A 360 8.93 14.52 -3.23
CA ASP A 360 7.98 13.96 -2.27
C ASP A 360 7.99 12.42 -2.20
N GLY A 361 7.22 11.90 -1.24
CA GLY A 361 7.02 10.47 -1.04
C GLY A 361 8.34 9.70 -0.88
N THR A 362 8.34 8.45 -1.28
CA THR A 362 9.51 7.55 -1.18
C THR A 362 10.67 7.93 -2.11
N LEU A 363 10.49 8.90 -3.01
CA LEU A 363 11.55 9.44 -3.87
C LEU A 363 12.10 10.80 -3.41
N LYS A 364 11.63 11.35 -2.27
CA LYS A 364 12.04 12.66 -1.77
C LYS A 364 13.57 12.81 -1.64
N ALA A 365 14.26 11.76 -1.21
CA ALA A 365 15.71 11.75 -1.04
C ALA A 365 16.49 11.17 -2.24
N ARG A 366 15.81 10.69 -3.30
CA ARG A 366 16.42 10.04 -4.47
C ARG A 366 16.38 10.96 -5.70
N MET A 367 17.34 10.74 -6.64
CA MET A 367 17.35 11.36 -7.98
C MET A 367 17.19 12.89 -7.91
N ARG A 368 18.09 13.56 -7.16
CA ARG A 368 18.06 15.01 -6.91
C ARG A 368 18.80 15.84 -7.97
N SER A 369 19.37 15.21 -9.00
CA SER A 369 20.07 15.92 -10.08
C SER A 369 19.11 16.83 -10.84
N PRO A 370 19.61 17.89 -11.51
CA PRO A 370 18.76 18.81 -12.29
C PRO A 370 17.91 18.12 -13.37
N PHE A 371 18.36 16.97 -13.90
CA PHE A 371 17.67 16.25 -14.96
C PHE A 371 16.58 15.31 -14.44
N THR A 372 16.76 14.74 -13.27
CA THR A 372 15.85 13.73 -12.70
C THR A 372 14.85 14.31 -11.70
N ARG A 373 15.27 15.37 -10.94
CA ARG A 373 14.41 16.02 -9.95
C ARG A 373 13.16 16.60 -10.62
N SER A 374 12.00 16.36 -10.00
CA SER A 374 10.66 16.77 -10.48
C SER A 374 10.24 16.10 -11.80
N ASN A 375 11.15 15.42 -12.49
CA ASN A 375 10.93 14.74 -13.76
C ASN A 375 10.42 13.30 -13.53
N VAL A 376 11.18 12.47 -12.81
CA VAL A 376 10.81 11.07 -12.59
C VAL A 376 9.64 10.98 -11.61
N ARG A 377 8.55 10.31 -12.02
CA ARG A 377 7.36 10.00 -11.22
C ARG A 377 7.20 8.50 -11.17
N ALA A 378 7.56 7.88 -10.06
CA ALA A 378 7.64 6.43 -9.99
C ALA A 378 7.34 5.87 -8.61
N LYS A 379 6.77 4.66 -8.58
CA LYS A 379 6.55 3.88 -7.37
C LYS A 379 7.79 3.04 -7.07
N THR A 380 8.25 3.11 -5.84
CA THR A 380 9.32 2.26 -5.30
C THR A 380 8.76 0.97 -4.71
N GLY A 381 9.56 -0.09 -4.72
CA GLY A 381 9.28 -1.31 -3.97
C GLY A 381 10.54 -1.80 -3.27
N THR A 382 10.38 -2.29 -2.04
CA THR A 382 11.47 -2.90 -1.27
C THR A 382 10.89 -3.96 -0.33
N VAL A 383 11.40 -5.17 -0.44
CA VAL A 383 11.29 -6.25 0.55
C VAL A 383 12.66 -6.92 0.63
N MET A 384 12.85 -7.82 1.59
CA MET A 384 14.12 -8.53 1.72
C MET A 384 14.55 -9.16 0.38
N GLY A 385 15.76 -8.84 -0.08
CA GLY A 385 16.34 -9.35 -1.32
C GLY A 385 15.78 -8.73 -2.61
N VAL A 386 14.88 -7.72 -2.53
CA VAL A 386 14.24 -7.11 -3.70
C VAL A 386 14.25 -5.59 -3.60
N SER A 387 14.53 -4.93 -4.73
CA SER A 387 14.28 -3.50 -4.93
C SER A 387 13.66 -3.30 -6.31
N SER A 388 12.58 -2.53 -6.40
CA SER A 388 11.87 -2.27 -7.66
C SER A 388 11.53 -0.79 -7.81
N LEU A 389 11.36 -0.36 -9.06
CA LEU A 389 10.96 1.00 -9.43
C LEU A 389 10.19 0.93 -10.76
N CYS A 390 8.97 1.48 -10.81
CA CYS A 390 8.24 1.59 -12.06
C CYS A 390 7.45 2.91 -12.15
N GLY A 391 7.34 3.49 -13.34
CA GLY A 391 6.65 4.77 -13.53
C GLY A 391 6.97 5.45 -14.84
N TYR A 392 7.01 6.77 -14.80
CA TYR A 392 7.17 7.65 -15.96
C TYR A 392 8.31 8.67 -15.76
N LEU A 393 8.89 9.10 -16.87
CA LEU A 393 9.82 10.21 -16.93
C LEU A 393 9.78 10.85 -18.33
N THR A 394 10.27 12.08 -18.44
CA THR A 394 10.55 12.70 -19.72
C THR A 394 12.04 12.50 -20.03
N ALA A 395 12.34 11.89 -21.17
CA ALA A 395 13.71 11.63 -21.61
C ALA A 395 14.40 12.89 -22.13
N SER A 396 15.71 12.81 -22.36
CA SER A 396 16.52 13.93 -22.85
C SER A 396 16.11 14.44 -24.25
N ASN A 397 15.50 13.58 -25.06
CA ASN A 397 14.95 13.95 -26.37
C ASN A 397 13.53 14.55 -26.31
N GLY A 398 12.98 14.72 -25.09
CA GLY A 398 11.64 15.27 -24.86
C GLY A 398 10.51 14.23 -24.85
N HIS A 399 10.78 12.98 -25.21
CA HIS A 399 9.76 11.92 -25.25
C HIS A 399 9.35 11.46 -23.85
N GLN A 400 8.08 11.07 -23.73
CA GLN A 400 7.55 10.45 -22.52
C GLN A 400 7.89 8.97 -22.50
N ILE A 401 8.48 8.54 -21.41
CA ILE A 401 8.92 7.16 -21.20
C ILE A 401 8.16 6.54 -20.05
N CYS A 402 7.73 5.29 -20.20
CA CYS A 402 7.37 4.47 -19.06
C CYS A 402 8.37 3.32 -18.90
N PHE A 403 8.58 2.92 -17.65
CA PHE A 403 9.60 1.92 -17.32
C PHE A 403 9.23 1.08 -16.10
N SER A 404 9.81 -0.11 -16.05
CA SER A 404 9.86 -0.97 -14.86
C SER A 404 11.24 -1.59 -14.72
N ILE A 405 11.76 -1.59 -13.48
CA ILE A 405 13.04 -2.18 -13.10
C ILE A 405 12.84 -2.95 -11.80
N ILE A 406 13.03 -4.27 -11.83
CA ILE A 406 12.89 -5.16 -10.68
C ILE A 406 14.24 -5.84 -10.45
N ASN A 407 14.91 -5.52 -9.35
CA ASN A 407 16.13 -6.18 -8.89
C ASN A 407 15.78 -7.23 -7.84
N GLN A 408 16.26 -8.46 -7.98
CA GLN A 408 16.02 -9.58 -7.06
C GLN A 408 17.32 -10.34 -6.78
N GLY A 409 17.41 -10.94 -5.57
CA GLY A 409 18.62 -11.61 -5.12
C GLY A 409 19.71 -10.64 -4.67
N ILE A 410 19.34 -9.40 -4.31
CA ILE A 410 20.27 -8.38 -3.83
C ILE A 410 20.39 -8.43 -2.31
N MET A 411 21.64 -8.45 -1.80
CA MET A 411 21.87 -8.45 -0.36
C MET A 411 21.40 -7.13 0.28
N HIS A 412 21.68 -6.00 -0.37
CA HIS A 412 21.39 -4.66 0.13
C HIS A 412 20.51 -3.90 -0.87
N ALA A 413 19.31 -3.50 -0.46
CA ALA A 413 18.38 -2.76 -1.31
C ALA A 413 18.96 -1.45 -1.86
N LYS A 414 19.93 -0.82 -1.16
CA LYS A 414 20.66 0.38 -1.60
C LYS A 414 21.31 0.17 -2.97
N ASN A 415 21.88 -1.00 -3.25
CA ASN A 415 22.53 -1.30 -4.53
C ASN A 415 21.51 -1.32 -5.68
N GLY A 416 20.35 -1.96 -5.48
CA GLY A 416 19.26 -1.92 -6.47
C GLY A 416 18.76 -0.50 -6.70
N ARG A 417 18.57 0.31 -5.63
CA ARG A 417 18.17 1.72 -5.74
C ARG A 417 19.20 2.55 -6.53
N ARG A 418 20.49 2.38 -6.27
CA ARG A 418 21.55 3.07 -7.03
C ARG A 418 21.53 2.71 -8.52
N PHE A 419 21.34 1.43 -8.86
CA PHE A 419 21.19 1.00 -10.24
C PHE A 419 20.00 1.68 -10.92
N GLN A 420 18.81 1.65 -10.27
CA GLN A 420 17.59 2.30 -10.78
C GLN A 420 17.78 3.80 -11.00
N ASP A 421 18.42 4.50 -10.05
CA ASP A 421 18.68 5.95 -10.13
C ASP A 421 19.62 6.29 -11.30
N ARG A 422 20.62 5.43 -11.57
CA ARG A 422 21.54 5.59 -12.72
C ARG A 422 20.83 5.36 -14.04
N VAL A 423 19.96 4.33 -14.15
CA VAL A 423 19.16 4.11 -15.36
C VAL A 423 18.27 5.33 -15.64
N CYS A 424 17.54 5.84 -14.63
CA CYS A 424 16.75 7.06 -14.79
C CYS A 424 17.62 8.28 -15.19
N SER A 425 18.82 8.39 -14.62
CA SER A 425 19.74 9.48 -14.96
C SER A 425 20.22 9.40 -16.41
N ILE A 426 20.54 8.21 -16.92
CA ILE A 426 20.91 7.99 -18.34
C ILE A 426 19.77 8.43 -19.26
N LEU A 427 18.52 8.08 -18.93
CA LEU A 427 17.35 8.44 -19.74
C LEU A 427 17.08 9.95 -19.75
N CYS A 428 17.32 10.64 -18.63
CA CYS A 428 16.99 12.06 -18.47
C CYS A 428 18.11 13.03 -18.91
N ARG A 429 19.37 12.58 -18.99
CA ARG A 429 20.51 13.44 -19.38
C ARG A 429 20.58 13.56 -20.89
N PRO A 430 20.88 14.79 -21.44
CA PRO A 430 21.11 15.02 -22.87
C PRO A 430 22.40 14.36 -23.35
#